data_6b82167a1000690bf781fd757c2b759d
#
_entry.id   6b82167a1000690bf781fd757c2b759d
#
_cell.length_a   1.000
_cell.length_b   1.000
_cell.length_c   1.000
_cell.angle_alpha   90.00
_cell.angle_beta   90.00
_cell.angle_gamma   90.00
#
_symmetry.space_group_name_H-M   'P 1'
#
loop_
_entity.id
_entity.type
_entity.pdbx_description
1 polymer ?
#
loop_
_entity_poly.entity_id
_entity_poly.type
_entity_poly.pdbx_seq_one_letter_code
_entity_poly.pdbx_strand_id
1 'polypeptide(L)'
;MSGLVAGVDSHQEVLVCAVVDGMGRLVEAGSFDNSPDGLEAACGWIKALGVGTVGIEGSGSYGRGLAQTLIAADITVLDVPPQMCARGRRRQKTLSKTDQGDALLIARLILSQDLAQVAALGSSDELRALCTYRRELVEQLKQTGGRIHGELTKTYPGYRQQIKGRVTRPSTIKQIRRLTADDNSIRTELVKARLTDMEQLNQKIRELETRIQQAYDETGSTLTEIDGIATVGAAEILGYVTQPKTYPTKSKFAMANGTAPLPASSGKTIRHRLNQGGNRDLNRIIHIAAVTQIRYPRTEGHTYYQNKLNQGKTKKEALRCLKRKISDRIWTHLQHPPT
;
A
#
# COMPACT_ATOMS: atom_id res chain seq x y z
N MET A 1 31.04 -5.45 19.44
CA MET A 1 31.54 -5.72 18.08
C MET A 1 30.56 -5.08 17.11
N SER A 2 30.94 -4.04 16.39
CA SER A 2 30.11 -3.44 15.35
C SER A 2 30.04 -4.45 14.20
N GLY A 3 28.93 -5.13 14.07
CA GLY A 3 28.73 -6.13 13.02
C GLY A 3 28.79 -5.50 11.62
N LEU A 4 29.19 -6.32 10.63
CA LEU A 4 29.08 -5.94 9.23
C LEU A 4 27.61 -5.83 8.82
N VAL A 5 27.30 -4.89 7.93
CA VAL A 5 25.99 -4.76 7.30
C VAL A 5 26.13 -4.71 5.78
N ALA A 6 25.12 -5.18 5.05
CA ALA A 6 25.13 -5.12 3.60
C ALA A 6 23.99 -4.26 3.06
N GLY A 7 24.23 -3.59 1.95
CA GLY A 7 23.20 -2.91 1.15
C GLY A 7 23.10 -3.60 -0.21
N VAL A 8 21.87 -3.71 -0.69
CA VAL A 8 21.58 -4.32 -2.00
C VAL A 8 20.76 -3.36 -2.84
N ASP A 9 21.29 -3.04 -4.00
CA ASP A 9 20.56 -2.39 -5.09
C ASP A 9 20.05 -3.49 -6.03
N SER A 10 18.71 -3.59 -6.16
CA SER A 10 18.06 -4.69 -6.87
C SER A 10 17.50 -4.26 -8.20
N HIS A 11 17.92 -4.93 -9.27
CA HIS A 11 17.42 -4.77 -10.62
C HIS A 11 16.77 -6.05 -11.15
N GLN A 12 16.12 -5.97 -12.30
CA GLN A 12 15.40 -7.10 -12.89
C GLN A 12 16.31 -8.32 -13.12
N GLU A 13 17.54 -8.10 -13.59
CA GLU A 13 18.46 -9.17 -13.98
C GLU A 13 19.64 -9.33 -13.02
N VAL A 14 19.92 -8.31 -12.18
CA VAL A 14 21.11 -8.28 -11.35
C VAL A 14 20.85 -7.72 -9.97
N LEU A 15 21.57 -8.25 -8.98
CA LEU A 15 21.61 -7.78 -7.59
C LEU A 15 23.03 -7.31 -7.31
N VAL A 16 23.20 -6.04 -6.97
CA VAL A 16 24.50 -5.49 -6.60
C VAL A 16 24.55 -5.32 -5.09
N CYS A 17 25.52 -5.94 -4.45
CA CYS A 17 25.69 -5.99 -3.00
C CYS A 17 26.95 -5.23 -2.60
N ALA A 18 26.88 -4.49 -1.49
CA ALA A 18 28.03 -3.85 -0.86
C ALA A 18 28.00 -4.09 0.64
N VAL A 19 29.08 -4.60 1.21
CA VAL A 19 29.24 -4.84 2.65
C VAL A 19 30.12 -3.73 3.24
N VAL A 20 29.66 -3.19 4.37
CA VAL A 20 30.40 -2.13 5.10
C VAL A 20 30.63 -2.52 6.55
N ASP A 21 31.67 -1.94 7.14
CA ASP A 21 31.94 -1.98 8.57
C ASP A 21 31.03 -1.01 9.35
N GLY A 22 31.06 -1.05 10.68
CA GLY A 22 30.29 -0.16 11.54
C GLY A 22 30.60 1.33 11.38
N MET A 23 31.66 1.69 10.64
CA MET A 23 32.02 3.07 10.28
C MET A 23 31.55 3.45 8.85
N GLY A 24 30.90 2.52 8.13
CA GLY A 24 30.43 2.72 6.77
C GLY A 24 31.54 2.65 5.70
N ARG A 25 32.70 2.05 6.00
CA ARG A 25 33.75 1.81 5.02
C ARG A 25 33.47 0.52 4.28
N LEU A 26 33.64 0.55 2.96
CA LEU A 26 33.47 -0.63 2.12
C LEU A 26 34.44 -1.74 2.51
N VAL A 27 33.93 -2.90 2.80
CA VAL A 27 34.69 -4.13 3.09
C VAL A 27 34.79 -4.97 1.83
N GLU A 28 33.63 -5.24 1.19
CA GLU A 28 33.57 -6.05 -0.01
C GLU A 28 32.31 -5.69 -0.84
N ALA A 29 32.35 -5.97 -2.14
CA ALA A 29 31.21 -5.81 -3.03
C ALA A 29 31.12 -6.99 -4.00
N GLY A 30 29.91 -7.37 -4.35
CA GLY A 30 29.62 -8.47 -5.28
C GLY A 30 28.41 -8.16 -6.15
N SER A 31 28.34 -8.86 -7.27
CA SER A 31 27.20 -8.79 -8.19
C SER A 31 26.73 -10.21 -8.48
N PHE A 32 25.42 -10.43 -8.45
CA PHE A 32 24.78 -11.74 -8.59
C PHE A 32 23.61 -11.62 -9.54
N ASP A 33 23.34 -12.68 -10.32
CA ASP A 33 22.15 -12.72 -11.15
C ASP A 33 20.88 -12.75 -10.29
N ASN A 34 19.83 -12.07 -10.71
CA ASN A 34 18.54 -12.14 -10.05
C ASN A 34 17.75 -13.38 -10.53
N SER A 35 18.32 -14.55 -10.27
CA SER A 35 17.83 -15.89 -10.60
C SER A 35 17.86 -16.78 -9.36
N PRO A 36 17.18 -17.94 -9.32
CA PRO A 36 17.22 -18.83 -8.15
C PRO A 36 18.64 -19.14 -7.69
N ASP A 37 19.54 -19.52 -8.61
CA ASP A 37 20.94 -19.84 -8.30
C ASP A 37 21.71 -18.60 -7.80
N GLY A 38 21.47 -17.44 -8.41
CA GLY A 38 22.09 -16.18 -7.99
C GLY A 38 21.61 -15.69 -6.64
N LEU A 39 20.35 -15.93 -6.25
CA LEU A 39 19.82 -15.64 -4.93
C LEU A 39 20.52 -16.50 -3.86
N GLU A 40 20.71 -17.79 -4.11
CA GLU A 40 21.44 -18.68 -3.22
C GLU A 40 22.92 -18.29 -3.11
N ALA A 41 23.57 -17.97 -4.23
CA ALA A 41 24.94 -17.49 -4.25
C ALA A 41 25.13 -16.19 -3.46
N ALA A 42 24.23 -15.19 -3.64
CA ALA A 42 24.24 -13.95 -2.89
C ALA A 42 24.05 -14.18 -1.39
N CYS A 43 23.10 -15.04 -1.01
CA CYS A 43 22.86 -15.40 0.38
C CYS A 43 24.08 -16.11 1.00
N GLY A 44 24.67 -17.06 0.30
CA GLY A 44 25.88 -17.78 0.73
C GLY A 44 27.06 -16.81 0.93
N TRP A 45 27.28 -15.88 0.00
CA TRP A 45 28.33 -14.86 0.07
C TRP A 45 28.11 -13.93 1.29
N ILE A 46 26.88 -13.45 1.51
CA ILE A 46 26.53 -12.59 2.65
C ILE A 46 26.77 -13.32 3.98
N LYS A 47 26.40 -14.61 4.07
CA LYS A 47 26.63 -15.45 5.25
C LYS A 47 28.12 -15.69 5.51
N ALA A 48 28.89 -15.97 4.48
CA ALA A 48 30.33 -16.22 4.59
C ALA A 48 31.08 -15.01 5.16
N LEU A 49 30.59 -13.78 4.90
CA LEU A 49 31.14 -12.53 5.46
C LEU A 49 30.66 -12.26 6.90
N GLY A 50 29.76 -13.06 7.46
CA GLY A 50 29.22 -12.85 8.79
C GLY A 50 28.28 -11.65 8.92
N VAL A 51 27.61 -11.28 7.84
CA VAL A 51 26.64 -10.18 7.81
C VAL A 51 25.31 -10.63 8.41
N GLY A 52 24.87 -9.98 9.49
CA GLY A 52 23.59 -10.29 10.16
C GLY A 52 22.42 -9.37 9.76
N THR A 53 22.69 -8.26 9.07
CA THR A 53 21.65 -7.30 8.66
C THR A 53 21.90 -6.80 7.25
N VAL A 54 20.86 -6.86 6.41
CA VAL A 54 20.90 -6.46 5.00
C VAL A 54 19.78 -5.46 4.71
N GLY A 55 20.11 -4.33 4.09
CA GLY A 55 19.10 -3.41 3.55
C GLY A 55 18.92 -3.62 2.07
N ILE A 56 17.69 -3.64 1.61
CA ILE A 56 17.36 -3.85 0.20
C ILE A 56 16.48 -2.71 -0.30
N GLU A 57 16.92 -1.99 -1.35
CA GLU A 57 16.04 -1.13 -2.12
C GLU A 57 15.21 -2.02 -3.05
N GLY A 58 13.88 -1.85 -3.03
CA GLY A 58 12.98 -2.69 -3.83
C GLY A 58 12.72 -4.08 -3.24
N SER A 59 12.81 -4.24 -1.91
CA SER A 59 12.51 -5.48 -1.18
C SER A 59 11.12 -6.08 -1.46
N GLY A 60 10.17 -5.30 -1.96
CA GLY A 60 8.85 -5.73 -2.39
C GLY A 60 8.70 -5.96 -3.89
N SER A 61 9.76 -5.75 -4.68
CA SER A 61 9.79 -5.91 -6.14
C SER A 61 10.95 -6.80 -6.58
N TYR A 62 11.93 -6.28 -7.28
CA TYR A 62 13.08 -7.07 -7.77
C TYR A 62 13.94 -7.68 -6.66
N GLY A 63 14.05 -7.03 -5.50
CA GLY A 63 14.76 -7.54 -4.34
C GLY A 63 13.98 -8.55 -3.47
N ARG A 64 12.72 -8.85 -3.84
CA ARG A 64 11.85 -9.71 -3.02
C ARG A 64 12.38 -11.13 -2.89
N GLY A 65 12.88 -11.72 -3.97
CA GLY A 65 13.46 -13.07 -3.95
C GLY A 65 14.60 -13.14 -2.94
N LEU A 66 15.59 -12.26 -3.06
CA LEU A 66 16.73 -12.23 -2.14
C LEU A 66 16.28 -11.93 -0.69
N ALA A 67 15.33 -11.01 -0.49
CA ALA A 67 14.82 -10.73 0.84
C ALA A 67 14.28 -11.98 1.54
N GLN A 68 13.49 -12.79 0.85
CA GLN A 68 12.93 -14.02 1.41
C GLN A 68 13.99 -15.11 1.62
N THR A 69 14.94 -15.26 0.70
CA THR A 69 16.08 -16.20 0.84
C THR A 69 16.92 -15.85 2.08
N LEU A 70 17.21 -14.56 2.30
CA LEU A 70 17.95 -14.09 3.47
C LEU A 70 17.18 -14.29 4.78
N ILE A 71 15.87 -14.02 4.79
CA ILE A 71 15.01 -14.22 5.97
C ILE A 71 14.94 -15.71 6.32
N ALA A 72 14.81 -16.59 5.34
CA ALA A 72 14.84 -18.04 5.55
C ALA A 72 16.21 -18.54 6.08
N ALA A 73 17.25 -17.76 5.90
CA ALA A 73 18.60 -18.00 6.41
C ALA A 73 18.91 -17.27 7.74
N ASP A 74 17.88 -16.78 8.45
CA ASP A 74 17.95 -16.05 9.73
C ASP A 74 18.70 -14.72 9.66
N ILE A 75 18.78 -14.10 8.47
CA ILE A 75 19.37 -12.77 8.29
C ILE A 75 18.26 -11.71 8.36
N THR A 76 18.49 -10.68 9.15
CA THR A 76 17.58 -9.54 9.26
C THR A 76 17.61 -8.71 7.98
N VAL A 77 16.46 -8.55 7.33
CA VAL A 77 16.31 -7.73 6.13
C VAL A 77 15.53 -6.46 6.45
N LEU A 78 16.06 -5.31 6.00
CA LEU A 78 15.47 -4.00 6.17
C LEU A 78 15.01 -3.44 4.80
N ASP A 79 13.79 -2.90 4.75
CA ASP A 79 13.28 -2.21 3.57
C ASP A 79 13.86 -0.80 3.48
N VAL A 80 14.55 -0.49 2.39
CA VAL A 80 15.12 0.84 2.14
C VAL A 80 14.29 1.57 1.10
N PRO A 81 13.49 2.59 1.52
CA PRO A 81 12.63 3.31 0.59
C PRO A 81 13.42 4.06 -0.48
N PRO A 82 13.02 4.02 -1.77
CA PRO A 82 13.71 4.71 -2.88
C PRO A 82 13.91 6.21 -2.64
N GLN A 83 13.01 6.83 -1.90
CA GLN A 83 13.09 8.26 -1.56
C GLN A 83 14.27 8.57 -0.62
N MET A 84 14.67 7.61 0.23
CA MET A 84 15.85 7.77 1.09
C MET A 84 17.13 7.67 0.27
N CYS A 85 17.23 6.73 -0.66
CA CYS A 85 18.33 6.61 -1.59
C CYS A 85 18.47 7.87 -2.46
N ALA A 86 17.35 8.38 -3.00
CA ALA A 86 17.36 9.63 -3.77
C ALA A 86 17.82 10.85 -2.95
N ARG A 87 17.46 10.94 -1.66
CA ARG A 87 17.95 12.00 -0.75
C ARG A 87 19.41 11.82 -0.40
N GLY A 88 19.85 10.58 -0.15
CA GLY A 88 21.24 10.24 0.13
C GLY A 88 22.16 10.62 -1.04
N ARG A 89 21.77 10.26 -2.27
CA ARG A 89 22.49 10.66 -3.51
C ARG A 89 22.66 12.16 -3.66
N ARG A 90 21.61 12.95 -3.36
CA ARG A 90 21.69 14.44 -3.42
C ARG A 90 22.67 15.03 -2.40
N ARG A 91 22.90 14.39 -1.26
CA ARG A 91 23.82 14.84 -0.22
C ARG A 91 25.27 14.45 -0.52
N GLN A 92 25.48 13.34 -1.20
CA GLN A 92 26.81 12.82 -1.56
C GLN A 92 27.12 13.15 -3.03
N LYS A 93 27.43 14.42 -3.32
CA LYS A 93 27.76 14.92 -4.67
C LYS A 93 28.97 14.24 -5.35
N THR A 94 29.72 13.42 -4.64
CA THR A 94 30.98 12.79 -5.05
C THR A 94 30.84 11.32 -5.49
N LEU A 95 29.71 10.66 -5.29
CA LEU A 95 29.51 9.30 -5.77
C LEU A 95 29.05 9.35 -7.23
N SER A 96 29.83 8.76 -8.14
CA SER A 96 29.38 8.45 -9.50
C SER A 96 28.10 7.58 -9.42
N LYS A 97 27.17 7.83 -10.32
CA LYS A 97 25.95 7.00 -10.44
C LYS A 97 26.36 5.62 -10.98
N THR A 98 26.68 4.72 -10.08
CA THR A 98 26.98 3.30 -10.36
C THR A 98 26.17 2.45 -9.40
N ASP A 99 25.73 1.29 -9.83
CA ASP A 99 24.94 0.35 -9.02
C ASP A 99 25.70 -0.04 -7.73
N GLN A 100 27.03 -0.15 -7.78
CA GLN A 100 27.87 -0.36 -6.61
C GLN A 100 27.84 0.84 -5.64
N GLY A 101 27.80 2.07 -6.17
CA GLY A 101 27.65 3.29 -5.38
C GLY A 101 26.28 3.35 -4.68
N ASP A 102 25.25 2.89 -5.36
CA ASP A 102 23.89 2.81 -4.80
C ASP A 102 23.79 1.72 -3.73
N ALA A 103 24.33 0.52 -3.94
CA ALA A 103 24.43 -0.53 -2.92
C ALA A 103 25.21 -0.07 -1.67
N LEU A 104 26.33 0.64 -1.87
CA LEU A 104 27.12 1.22 -0.77
C LEU A 104 26.34 2.29 0.01
N LEU A 105 25.58 3.13 -0.69
CA LEU A 105 24.71 4.12 -0.06
C LEU A 105 23.63 3.43 0.80
N ILE A 106 23.00 2.37 0.27
CA ILE A 106 21.99 1.57 0.99
C ILE A 106 22.61 0.99 2.27
N ALA A 107 23.81 0.38 2.21
CA ALA A 107 24.52 -0.13 3.37
C ALA A 107 24.74 0.94 4.45
N ARG A 108 25.14 2.15 4.05
CA ARG A 108 25.35 3.28 4.97
C ARG A 108 24.04 3.82 5.58
N LEU A 109 22.93 3.77 4.85
CA LEU A 109 21.63 4.17 5.37
C LEU A 109 21.18 3.27 6.53
N ILE A 110 21.48 1.96 6.50
CA ILE A 110 21.18 1.03 7.58
C ILE A 110 21.82 1.44 8.89
N LEU A 111 23.05 1.93 8.85
CA LEU A 111 23.79 2.33 10.06
C LEU A 111 23.24 3.60 10.72
N SER A 112 22.51 4.44 9.97
CA SER A 112 22.11 5.78 10.41
C SER A 112 20.60 5.98 10.54
N GLN A 113 19.77 5.03 10.11
CA GLN A 113 18.34 5.18 10.02
C GLN A 113 17.59 4.04 10.72
N ASP A 114 16.43 4.38 11.29
CA ASP A 114 15.47 3.40 11.81
C ASP A 114 14.58 2.93 10.63
N LEU A 115 14.89 1.77 10.07
CA LEU A 115 14.26 1.19 8.89
C LEU A 115 13.30 0.07 9.28
N ALA A 116 12.26 -0.11 8.46
CA ALA A 116 11.31 -1.19 8.65
C ALA A 116 11.92 -2.54 8.27
N GLN A 117 11.75 -3.54 9.14
CA GLN A 117 12.15 -4.91 8.86
C GLN A 117 11.17 -5.55 7.86
N VAL A 118 11.72 -6.29 6.88
CA VAL A 118 10.93 -7.10 5.94
C VAL A 118 10.46 -8.37 6.66
N ALA A 119 9.20 -8.72 6.48
CA ALA A 119 8.65 -9.96 7.02
C ALA A 119 8.85 -11.14 6.08
N ALA A 120 8.90 -12.34 6.62
CA ALA A 120 8.72 -13.56 5.85
C ALA A 120 7.36 -13.57 5.14
N LEU A 121 7.27 -14.26 4.00
CA LEU A 121 6.00 -14.45 3.29
C LEU A 121 5.01 -15.19 4.19
N GLY A 122 3.77 -14.73 4.20
CA GLY A 122 2.71 -15.28 5.01
C GLY A 122 1.34 -14.71 4.62
N SER A 123 0.33 -14.94 5.44
CA SER A 123 -1.06 -14.51 5.20
C SER A 123 -1.21 -13.02 4.85
N SER A 124 -0.39 -12.15 5.43
CA SER A 124 -0.39 -10.72 5.11
C SER A 124 0.04 -10.42 3.67
N ASP A 125 1.00 -11.18 3.13
CA ASP A 125 1.44 -11.02 1.75
C ASP A 125 0.39 -11.53 0.76
N GLU A 126 -0.26 -12.65 1.07
CA GLU A 126 -1.38 -13.17 0.29
C GLU A 126 -2.55 -12.18 0.26
N LEU A 127 -2.96 -11.66 1.41
CA LEU A 127 -3.98 -10.62 1.50
C LEU A 127 -3.62 -9.39 0.66
N ARG A 128 -2.36 -8.96 0.70
CA ARG A 128 -1.88 -7.84 -0.11
C ARG A 128 -2.00 -8.12 -1.61
N ALA A 129 -1.64 -9.33 -2.05
CA ALA A 129 -1.73 -9.73 -3.45
C ALA A 129 -3.19 -9.77 -3.93
N LEU A 130 -4.08 -10.41 -3.17
CA LEU A 130 -5.51 -10.49 -3.46
C LEU A 130 -6.16 -9.10 -3.54
N CYS A 131 -5.90 -8.25 -2.56
CA CYS A 131 -6.45 -6.88 -2.52
C CYS A 131 -5.91 -6.00 -3.65
N THR A 132 -4.64 -6.16 -4.04
CA THR A 132 -4.04 -5.45 -5.17
C THR A 132 -4.71 -5.85 -6.47
N TYR A 133 -4.83 -7.14 -6.76
CA TYR A 133 -5.50 -7.65 -7.96
C TYR A 133 -6.98 -7.23 -8.01
N ARG A 134 -7.70 -7.32 -6.88
CA ARG A 134 -9.08 -6.80 -6.81
C ARG A 134 -9.16 -5.32 -7.18
N ARG A 135 -8.24 -4.50 -6.73
CA ARG A 135 -8.18 -3.06 -7.03
C ARG A 135 -7.97 -2.81 -8.52
N GLU A 136 -7.11 -3.58 -9.16
CA GLU A 136 -6.88 -3.52 -10.61
C GLU A 136 -8.16 -3.85 -11.39
N LEU A 137 -8.87 -4.92 -11.02
CA LEU A 137 -10.15 -5.27 -11.66
C LEU A 137 -11.22 -4.20 -11.46
N VAL A 138 -11.30 -3.59 -10.27
CA VAL A 138 -12.22 -2.46 -10.02
C VAL A 138 -11.88 -1.25 -10.88
N GLU A 139 -10.60 -0.98 -11.11
CA GLU A 139 -10.19 0.11 -11.97
C GLU A 139 -10.52 -0.18 -13.45
N GLN A 140 -10.28 -1.40 -13.93
CA GLN A 140 -10.69 -1.84 -15.28
C GLN A 140 -12.21 -1.71 -15.46
N LEU A 141 -12.99 -2.12 -14.45
CA LEU A 141 -14.45 -1.98 -14.44
C LEU A 141 -14.89 -0.52 -14.59
N LYS A 142 -14.26 0.41 -13.88
CA LYS A 142 -14.54 1.85 -13.99
C LYS A 142 -14.19 2.41 -15.36
N GLN A 143 -13.02 2.04 -15.90
CA GLN A 143 -12.57 2.49 -17.23
C GLN A 143 -13.51 2.00 -18.32
N THR A 144 -13.90 0.71 -18.27
CA THR A 144 -14.87 0.14 -19.20
C THR A 144 -16.22 0.83 -19.09
N GLY A 145 -16.70 1.11 -17.86
CA GLY A 145 -17.91 1.89 -17.63
C GLY A 145 -17.85 3.31 -18.20
N GLY A 146 -16.71 3.98 -18.12
CA GLY A 146 -16.47 5.29 -18.75
C GLY A 146 -16.57 5.24 -20.29
N ARG A 147 -15.97 4.20 -20.89
CA ARG A 147 -16.04 3.97 -22.35
C ARG A 147 -17.47 3.72 -22.82
N ILE A 148 -18.22 2.87 -22.11
CA ILE A 148 -19.65 2.62 -22.39
C ILE A 148 -20.46 3.90 -22.28
N HIS A 149 -20.24 4.68 -21.20
CA HIS A 149 -20.93 5.96 -21.03
C HIS A 149 -20.66 6.92 -22.22
N GLY A 150 -19.40 7.02 -22.65
CA GLY A 150 -19.03 7.85 -23.79
C GLY A 150 -19.71 7.44 -25.10
N GLU A 151 -19.81 6.14 -25.39
CA GLU A 151 -20.49 5.65 -26.58
C GLU A 151 -22.02 5.83 -26.49
N LEU A 152 -22.64 5.50 -25.34
CA LEU A 152 -24.08 5.70 -25.13
C LEU A 152 -24.49 7.17 -25.24
N THR A 153 -23.65 8.09 -24.83
CA THR A 153 -23.92 9.53 -24.95
C THR A 153 -24.03 9.96 -26.42
N LYS A 154 -23.24 9.33 -27.31
CA LYS A 154 -23.24 9.60 -28.75
C LYS A 154 -24.38 8.89 -29.49
N THR A 155 -24.65 7.63 -29.12
CA THR A 155 -25.57 6.75 -29.84
C THR A 155 -27.01 6.90 -29.35
N TYR A 156 -27.20 7.16 -28.06
CA TYR A 156 -28.51 7.32 -27.41
C TYR A 156 -28.54 8.63 -26.59
N PRO A 157 -28.66 9.80 -27.26
CA PRO A 157 -28.74 11.07 -26.55
C PRO A 157 -29.87 11.07 -25.53
N GLY A 158 -29.57 11.53 -24.31
CA GLY A 158 -30.57 11.55 -23.23
C GLY A 158 -30.79 10.21 -22.50
N TYR A 159 -30.04 9.13 -22.78
CA TYR A 159 -30.20 7.83 -22.12
C TYR A 159 -30.15 7.91 -20.59
N ARG A 160 -29.49 8.92 -20.02
CA ARG A 160 -29.42 9.17 -18.56
C ARG A 160 -30.75 9.58 -17.95
N GLN A 161 -31.71 10.03 -18.73
CA GLN A 161 -33.06 10.30 -18.25
C GLN A 161 -33.82 9.01 -17.94
N GLN A 162 -33.56 7.95 -18.72
CA GLN A 162 -34.17 6.64 -18.59
C GLN A 162 -33.38 5.71 -17.64
N ILE A 163 -32.06 5.75 -17.71
CA ILE A 163 -31.17 4.87 -16.97
C ILE A 163 -30.42 5.64 -15.89
N LYS A 164 -30.81 5.44 -14.64
CA LYS A 164 -30.19 6.04 -13.45
C LYS A 164 -29.19 5.10 -12.81
N GLY A 165 -28.15 5.66 -12.20
CA GLY A 165 -27.13 4.89 -11.49
C GLY A 165 -25.81 4.79 -12.22
N ARG A 166 -24.84 4.16 -11.57
CA ARG A 166 -23.50 3.97 -12.17
C ARG A 166 -23.57 2.84 -13.20
N VAL A 167 -22.95 3.04 -14.37
CA VAL A 167 -22.86 2.03 -15.44
C VAL A 167 -22.25 0.72 -14.94
N THR A 168 -21.37 0.77 -13.94
CA THR A 168 -20.71 -0.41 -13.35
C THR A 168 -21.65 -1.31 -12.51
N ARG A 169 -22.87 -0.87 -12.20
CA ARG A 169 -23.82 -1.67 -11.40
C ARG A 169 -24.50 -2.74 -12.24
N PRO A 170 -24.63 -4.00 -11.76
CA PRO A 170 -25.31 -5.05 -12.49
C PRO A 170 -26.75 -4.69 -12.93
N SER A 171 -27.51 -3.98 -12.08
CA SER A 171 -28.85 -3.50 -12.43
C SER A 171 -28.85 -2.51 -13.58
N THR A 172 -27.87 -1.60 -13.63
CA THR A 172 -27.70 -0.63 -14.71
C THR A 172 -27.25 -1.31 -16.01
N ILE A 173 -26.37 -2.30 -15.93
CA ILE A 173 -25.94 -3.13 -17.07
C ILE A 173 -27.18 -3.77 -17.72
N LYS A 174 -28.07 -4.38 -16.93
CA LYS A 174 -29.32 -4.99 -17.44
C LYS A 174 -30.21 -3.96 -18.13
N GLN A 175 -30.31 -2.73 -17.60
CA GLN A 175 -31.09 -1.66 -18.23
C GLN A 175 -30.48 -1.22 -19.55
N ILE A 176 -29.17 -1.08 -19.64
CA ILE A 176 -28.47 -0.73 -20.88
C ILE A 176 -28.67 -1.83 -21.93
N ARG A 177 -28.56 -3.11 -21.57
CA ARG A 177 -28.84 -4.23 -22.48
C ARG A 177 -30.24 -4.15 -23.08
N ARG A 178 -31.24 -3.79 -22.28
CA ARG A 178 -32.62 -3.61 -22.77
C ARG A 178 -32.74 -2.42 -23.74
N LEU A 179 -32.12 -1.30 -23.38
CA LEU A 179 -32.10 -0.11 -24.25
C LEU A 179 -31.47 -0.39 -25.62
N THR A 180 -30.45 -1.23 -25.66
CA THR A 180 -29.66 -1.52 -26.86
C THR A 180 -30.07 -2.80 -27.58
N ALA A 181 -31.18 -3.47 -27.15
CA ALA A 181 -31.53 -4.81 -27.62
C ALA A 181 -31.70 -4.89 -29.15
N ASP A 182 -32.49 -3.99 -29.71
CA ASP A 182 -32.92 -4.02 -31.12
C ASP A 182 -31.96 -3.25 -32.07
N ASP A 183 -30.91 -2.62 -31.52
CA ASP A 183 -29.94 -1.87 -32.34
C ASP A 183 -28.72 -2.75 -32.67
N ASN A 184 -28.52 -3.01 -33.95
CA ASN A 184 -27.44 -3.81 -34.50
C ASN A 184 -26.35 -2.98 -35.16
N SER A 185 -26.28 -1.68 -34.87
CA SER A 185 -25.17 -0.84 -35.31
C SER A 185 -23.85 -1.30 -34.68
N ILE A 186 -22.73 -1.16 -35.40
CA ILE A 186 -21.39 -1.51 -34.91
C ILE A 186 -21.09 -0.86 -33.55
N ARG A 187 -21.52 0.40 -33.34
CA ARG A 187 -21.30 1.09 -32.05
C ARG A 187 -22.02 0.39 -30.91
N THR A 188 -23.25 -0.03 -31.15
CA THR A 188 -24.05 -0.77 -30.16
C THR A 188 -23.53 -2.18 -29.95
N GLU A 189 -23.03 -2.87 -30.97
CA GLU A 189 -22.35 -4.15 -30.80
C GLU A 189 -21.13 -4.02 -29.89
N LEU A 190 -20.30 -2.99 -30.07
CA LEU A 190 -19.16 -2.72 -29.18
C LEU A 190 -19.59 -2.36 -27.75
N VAL A 191 -20.72 -1.68 -27.57
CA VAL A 191 -21.31 -1.49 -26.23
C VAL A 191 -21.75 -2.82 -25.62
N LYS A 192 -22.46 -3.68 -26.38
CA LYS A 192 -22.90 -5.00 -25.93
C LYS A 192 -21.69 -5.88 -25.52
N ALA A 193 -20.59 -5.89 -26.30
CA ALA A 193 -19.37 -6.61 -25.97
C ALA A 193 -18.76 -6.11 -24.65
N ARG A 194 -18.59 -4.79 -24.48
CA ARG A 194 -18.07 -4.21 -23.23
C ARG A 194 -18.97 -4.46 -22.02
N LEU A 195 -20.30 -4.59 -22.21
CA LEU A 195 -21.19 -4.98 -21.11
C LEU A 195 -20.92 -6.42 -20.65
N THR A 196 -20.60 -7.32 -21.59
CA THR A 196 -20.18 -8.69 -21.27
C THR A 196 -18.88 -8.71 -20.49
N ASP A 197 -17.87 -7.94 -20.93
CA ASP A 197 -16.61 -7.78 -20.18
C ASP A 197 -16.87 -7.29 -18.74
N MET A 198 -17.77 -6.32 -18.57
CA MET A 198 -18.12 -5.81 -17.25
C MET A 198 -18.82 -6.86 -16.36
N GLU A 199 -19.65 -7.69 -16.92
CA GLU A 199 -20.28 -8.80 -16.18
C GLU A 199 -19.24 -9.81 -15.70
N GLN A 200 -18.26 -10.14 -16.56
CA GLN A 200 -17.14 -11.01 -16.20
C GLN A 200 -16.25 -10.38 -15.13
N LEU A 201 -15.92 -9.08 -15.25
CA LEU A 201 -15.16 -8.35 -14.24
C LEU A 201 -15.91 -8.33 -12.88
N ASN A 202 -17.22 -8.06 -12.89
CA ASN A 202 -18.02 -8.11 -11.67
C ASN A 202 -18.02 -9.50 -11.02
N GLN A 203 -18.02 -10.58 -11.82
CA GLN A 203 -17.94 -11.95 -11.32
C GLN A 203 -16.57 -12.21 -10.67
N LYS A 204 -15.47 -11.90 -11.37
CA LYS A 204 -14.12 -12.05 -10.83
C LYS A 204 -13.90 -11.27 -9.53
N ILE A 205 -14.45 -10.04 -9.46
CA ILE A 205 -14.37 -9.22 -8.23
C ILE A 205 -15.08 -9.92 -7.07
N ARG A 206 -16.29 -10.49 -7.28
CA ARG A 206 -17.01 -11.22 -6.22
C ARG A 206 -16.25 -12.46 -5.74
N GLU A 207 -15.67 -13.22 -6.66
CA GLU A 207 -14.87 -14.42 -6.33
C GLU A 207 -13.63 -14.04 -5.50
N LEU A 208 -12.96 -12.94 -5.87
CA LEU A 208 -11.85 -12.42 -5.09
C LEU A 208 -12.29 -11.91 -3.71
N GLU A 209 -13.43 -11.24 -3.61
CA GLU A 209 -13.98 -10.78 -2.32
C GLU A 209 -14.27 -11.96 -1.39
N THR A 210 -14.76 -13.09 -1.91
CA THR A 210 -14.95 -14.33 -1.14
C THR A 210 -13.59 -14.88 -0.65
N ARG A 211 -12.59 -14.93 -1.52
CA ARG A 211 -11.22 -15.37 -1.11
C ARG A 211 -10.60 -14.44 -0.08
N ILE A 212 -10.76 -13.13 -0.26
CA ILE A 212 -10.28 -12.13 0.70
C ILE A 212 -10.97 -12.32 2.06
N GLN A 213 -12.27 -12.59 2.07
CA GLN A 213 -13.01 -12.85 3.30
C GLN A 213 -12.45 -14.08 4.02
N GLN A 214 -12.28 -15.20 3.31
CA GLN A 214 -11.72 -16.43 3.88
C GLN A 214 -10.31 -16.20 4.47
N ALA A 215 -9.40 -15.62 3.68
CA ALA A 215 -8.05 -15.33 4.13
C ALA A 215 -8.00 -14.32 5.29
N TYR A 216 -8.95 -13.37 5.34
CA TYR A 216 -9.08 -12.44 6.47
C TYR A 216 -9.56 -13.15 7.75
N ASP A 217 -10.56 -14.02 7.63
CA ASP A 217 -11.12 -14.75 8.77
C ASP A 217 -10.07 -15.67 9.44
N GLU A 218 -9.19 -16.27 8.62
CA GLU A 218 -8.05 -17.07 9.12
C GLU A 218 -7.05 -16.27 9.95
N THR A 219 -7.01 -14.94 9.80
CA THR A 219 -6.11 -14.09 10.61
C THR A 219 -6.63 -13.85 12.02
N GLY A 220 -7.89 -14.12 12.29
CA GLY A 220 -8.54 -13.79 13.57
C GLY A 220 -8.60 -12.29 13.88
N SER A 221 -8.35 -11.41 12.93
CA SER A 221 -8.27 -9.97 13.14
C SER A 221 -9.62 -9.33 13.48
N THR A 222 -9.61 -8.39 14.41
CA THR A 222 -10.80 -7.64 14.86
C THR A 222 -10.96 -6.27 14.19
N LEU A 223 -10.20 -5.98 13.13
CA LEU A 223 -10.22 -4.67 12.46
C LEU A 223 -11.60 -4.30 11.89
N THR A 224 -12.45 -5.28 11.57
CA THR A 224 -13.83 -5.06 11.09
C THR A 224 -14.79 -4.56 12.17
N GLU A 225 -14.42 -4.61 13.45
CA GLU A 225 -15.19 -4.01 14.55
C GLU A 225 -15.10 -2.47 14.54
N ILE A 226 -14.17 -1.92 13.78
CA ILE A 226 -14.05 -0.47 13.62
C ILE A 226 -15.08 -0.01 12.57
N ASP A 227 -16.05 0.79 12.98
CA ASP A 227 -17.05 1.35 12.08
C ASP A 227 -16.43 1.91 10.79
N GLY A 228 -16.97 1.49 9.64
CA GLY A 228 -16.52 1.92 8.32
C GLY A 228 -15.29 1.19 7.77
N ILE A 229 -14.76 0.21 8.48
CA ILE A 229 -13.75 -0.73 7.98
C ILE A 229 -14.43 -2.08 7.72
N ALA A 230 -14.73 -2.36 6.45
CA ALA A 230 -15.22 -3.66 6.01
C ALA A 230 -14.04 -4.60 5.71
N THR A 231 -14.34 -5.90 5.50
CA THR A 231 -13.34 -6.97 5.29
C THR A 231 -12.23 -6.61 4.30
N VAL A 232 -12.56 -6.07 3.12
CA VAL A 232 -11.54 -5.67 2.13
C VAL A 232 -10.61 -4.60 2.68
N GLY A 233 -11.16 -3.61 3.40
CA GLY A 233 -10.35 -2.56 4.03
C GLY A 233 -9.46 -3.10 5.15
N ALA A 234 -9.97 -4.02 5.96
CA ALA A 234 -9.23 -4.70 7.01
C ALA A 234 -8.10 -5.57 6.44
N ALA A 235 -8.40 -6.35 5.40
CA ALA A 235 -7.43 -7.16 4.66
C ALA A 235 -6.31 -6.30 4.02
N GLU A 236 -6.67 -5.16 3.40
CA GLU A 236 -5.67 -4.22 2.90
C GLU A 236 -4.78 -3.68 4.03
N ILE A 237 -5.33 -3.34 5.21
CA ILE A 237 -4.53 -2.89 6.36
C ILE A 237 -3.53 -3.97 6.78
N LEU A 238 -3.97 -5.23 6.95
CA LEU A 238 -3.09 -6.35 7.30
C LEU A 238 -2.01 -6.58 6.24
N GLY A 239 -2.37 -6.47 4.96
CA GLY A 239 -1.43 -6.60 3.85
C GLY A 239 -0.36 -5.49 3.79
N TYR A 240 -0.65 -4.29 4.31
CA TYR A 240 0.32 -3.20 4.41
C TYR A 240 1.08 -3.18 5.74
N VAL A 241 0.50 -3.74 6.81
CA VAL A 241 1.10 -3.77 8.16
C VAL A 241 1.50 -5.20 8.48
N THR A 242 2.51 -5.70 7.77
CA THR A 242 3.00 -7.08 7.91
C THR A 242 3.56 -7.37 9.31
N GLN A 243 4.13 -6.38 9.96
CA GLN A 243 4.69 -6.47 11.31
C GLN A 243 4.22 -5.29 12.18
N PRO A 244 3.15 -5.46 12.99
CA PRO A 244 2.66 -4.41 13.87
C PRO A 244 3.70 -3.84 14.84
N LYS A 245 4.66 -4.68 15.28
CA LYS A 245 5.77 -4.28 16.17
C LYS A 245 6.69 -3.21 15.57
N THR A 246 6.74 -3.07 14.25
CA THR A 246 7.45 -1.98 13.55
C THR A 246 6.92 -0.59 13.94
N TYR A 247 5.68 -0.53 14.42
CA TYR A 247 5.05 0.71 14.88
C TYR A 247 4.87 0.69 16.40
N PRO A 248 5.91 0.95 17.20
CA PRO A 248 5.86 0.80 18.66
C PRO A 248 4.90 1.80 19.34
N THR A 249 4.50 2.86 18.66
CA THR A 249 3.56 3.86 19.18
C THR A 249 2.51 4.27 18.16
N LYS A 250 1.34 4.71 18.65
CA LYS A 250 0.27 5.32 17.83
C LYS A 250 0.79 6.47 16.95
N SER A 251 1.75 7.24 17.45
CA SER A 251 2.34 8.36 16.72
C SER A 251 3.21 7.90 15.56
N LYS A 252 4.05 6.87 15.72
CA LYS A 252 4.83 6.27 14.62
C LYS A 252 3.91 5.69 13.55
N PHE A 253 2.86 4.96 13.95
CA PHE A 253 1.87 4.45 13.01
C PHE A 253 1.12 5.56 12.25
N ALA A 254 0.74 6.64 12.92
CA ALA A 254 0.09 7.78 12.28
C ALA A 254 1.02 8.54 11.33
N MET A 255 2.31 8.59 11.60
CA MET A 255 3.32 9.12 10.67
C MET A 255 3.38 8.25 9.41
N ALA A 256 3.45 6.93 9.58
CA ALA A 256 3.53 5.97 8.48
C ALA A 256 2.29 5.97 7.58
N ASN A 257 1.08 6.17 8.12
CA ASN A 257 -0.16 6.23 7.33
C ASN A 257 -0.60 7.66 6.93
N GLY A 258 0.20 8.68 7.25
CA GLY A 258 -0.04 10.06 6.84
C GLY A 258 -1.17 10.78 7.59
N THR A 259 -1.62 10.26 8.76
CA THR A 259 -2.63 10.94 9.60
C THR A 259 -2.04 11.80 10.71
N ALA A 260 -0.72 11.73 10.96
CA ALA A 260 -0.05 12.59 11.91
C ALA A 260 -0.04 14.04 11.43
N PRO A 261 -0.38 15.03 12.28
CA PRO A 261 -0.19 16.43 11.95
C PRO A 261 1.31 16.76 11.92
N LEU A 262 1.77 17.40 10.83
CA LEU A 262 3.14 17.91 10.77
C LEU A 262 3.18 19.36 11.23
N PRO A 263 4.03 19.75 12.19
CA PRO A 263 4.22 21.13 12.56
C PRO A 263 4.64 21.97 11.35
N ALA A 264 4.00 23.09 11.17
CA ALA A 264 4.31 24.08 10.14
C ALA A 264 4.23 25.49 10.77
N SER A 265 4.68 25.59 12.03
CA SER A 265 4.63 26.81 12.82
C SER A 265 5.78 27.73 12.43
N SER A 266 5.51 29.03 12.38
CA SER A 266 6.51 30.08 12.25
C SER A 266 6.21 31.17 13.28
N GLY A 267 7.18 31.47 14.15
CA GLY A 267 7.02 32.47 15.22
C GLY A 267 5.84 32.15 16.14
N LYS A 268 4.93 33.10 16.32
CA LYS A 268 3.77 33.00 17.24
C LYS A 268 2.59 32.18 16.67
N THR A 269 2.63 31.73 15.41
CA THR A 269 1.50 31.04 14.77
C THR A 269 1.71 29.54 14.78
N ILE A 270 0.89 28.78 15.51
CA ILE A 270 0.89 27.32 15.53
C ILE A 270 0.01 26.84 14.38
N ARG A 271 0.62 26.23 13.36
CA ARG A 271 -0.07 25.61 12.22
C ARG A 271 0.39 24.18 12.03
N HIS A 272 -0.51 23.36 11.50
CA HIS A 272 -0.21 21.98 11.11
C HIS A 272 -0.51 21.78 9.64
N ARG A 273 0.44 21.18 8.91
CA ARG A 273 0.26 20.78 7.51
C ARG A 273 -0.06 19.30 7.40
N LEU A 274 -0.61 18.91 6.26
CA LEU A 274 -0.86 17.52 5.92
C LEU A 274 0.47 16.77 5.75
N ASN A 275 0.57 15.57 6.33
CA ASN A 275 1.66 14.64 6.03
C ASN A 275 1.43 14.02 4.64
N GLN A 276 2.28 14.36 3.68
CA GLN A 276 2.22 13.82 2.32
C GLN A 276 3.12 12.59 2.13
N GLY A 277 3.96 12.26 3.10
CA GLY A 277 4.95 11.18 3.00
C GLY A 277 4.48 9.81 3.50
N GLY A 278 3.25 9.69 4.01
CA GLY A 278 2.74 8.41 4.52
C GLY A 278 2.18 7.50 3.42
N ASN A 279 1.95 6.23 3.77
CA ASN A 279 1.32 5.25 2.91
C ASN A 279 -0.07 5.73 2.46
N ARG A 280 -0.24 5.91 1.15
CA ARG A 280 -1.45 6.49 0.55
C ARG A 280 -2.63 5.55 0.61
N ASP A 281 -2.41 4.26 0.53
CA ASP A 281 -3.46 3.25 0.59
C ASP A 281 -4.03 3.14 2.00
N LEU A 282 -3.18 3.07 3.03
CA LEU A 282 -3.65 3.15 4.43
C LEU A 282 -4.40 4.46 4.69
N ASN A 283 -3.89 5.59 4.19
CA ASN A 283 -4.57 6.89 4.34
C ASN A 283 -5.94 6.91 3.66
N ARG A 284 -6.09 6.27 2.49
CA ARG A 284 -7.34 6.11 1.75
C ARG A 284 -8.35 5.29 2.53
N ILE A 285 -7.94 4.15 3.09
CA ILE A 285 -8.83 3.29 3.90
C ILE A 285 -9.34 4.05 5.12
N ILE A 286 -8.45 4.71 5.86
CA ILE A 286 -8.79 5.54 7.02
C ILE A 286 -9.74 6.69 6.62
N HIS A 287 -9.52 7.29 5.45
CA HIS A 287 -10.39 8.35 4.95
C HIS A 287 -11.80 7.83 4.63
N ILE A 288 -11.91 6.68 3.97
CA ILE A 288 -13.20 6.06 3.67
C ILE A 288 -13.94 5.72 4.97
N ALA A 289 -13.27 5.14 5.95
CA ALA A 289 -13.83 4.86 7.26
C ALA A 289 -14.34 6.13 7.94
N ALA A 290 -13.54 7.21 7.92
CA ALA A 290 -13.95 8.48 8.51
C ALA A 290 -15.19 9.09 7.82
N VAL A 291 -15.25 9.09 6.49
CA VAL A 291 -16.41 9.58 5.73
C VAL A 291 -17.65 8.72 6.01
N THR A 292 -17.47 7.40 6.14
CA THR A 292 -18.56 6.48 6.51
C THR A 292 -19.08 6.80 7.91
N GLN A 293 -18.21 6.95 8.89
CA GLN A 293 -18.61 7.29 10.25
C GLN A 293 -19.33 8.64 10.32
N ILE A 294 -18.85 9.67 9.61
CA ILE A 294 -19.52 10.98 9.54
C ILE A 294 -20.95 10.86 8.99
N ARG A 295 -21.17 9.96 8.03
CA ARG A 295 -22.49 9.78 7.40
C ARG A 295 -23.49 9.10 8.31
N TYR A 296 -23.06 8.22 9.21
CA TYR A 296 -23.95 7.42 10.04
C TYR A 296 -23.98 7.93 11.48
N PRO A 297 -25.10 8.60 11.92
CA PRO A 297 -25.21 9.24 13.26
C PRO A 297 -24.99 8.30 14.46
N ARG A 298 -25.23 7.00 14.28
CA ARG A 298 -25.07 5.98 15.32
C ARG A 298 -23.61 5.68 15.70
N THR A 299 -22.64 6.12 14.89
CA THR A 299 -21.23 5.83 15.13
C THR A 299 -20.60 6.82 16.11
N GLU A 300 -19.64 6.31 16.91
CA GLU A 300 -18.85 7.19 17.79
C GLU A 300 -18.09 8.28 17.00
N GLY A 301 -17.67 7.96 15.78
CA GLY A 301 -16.96 8.88 14.92
C GLY A 301 -17.82 10.06 14.47
N HIS A 302 -19.13 9.86 14.27
CA HIS A 302 -20.06 10.94 13.99
C HIS A 302 -20.11 11.91 15.17
N THR A 303 -20.37 11.41 16.39
CA THR A 303 -20.41 12.21 17.61
C THR A 303 -19.10 12.96 17.84
N TYR A 304 -17.96 12.28 17.66
CA TYR A 304 -16.64 12.91 17.76
C TYR A 304 -16.45 14.04 16.74
N TYR A 305 -16.85 13.82 15.49
CA TYR A 305 -16.75 14.83 14.44
C TYR A 305 -17.59 16.06 14.74
N GLN A 306 -18.85 15.88 15.17
CA GLN A 306 -19.74 16.97 15.56
C GLN A 306 -19.16 17.78 16.74
N ASN A 307 -18.62 17.11 17.75
CA ASN A 307 -17.97 17.76 18.88
C ASN A 307 -16.77 18.63 18.42
N LYS A 308 -16.02 18.19 17.40
CA LYS A 308 -14.91 18.98 16.83
C LYS A 308 -15.40 20.21 16.07
N LEU A 309 -16.54 20.14 15.39
CA LEU A 309 -17.18 21.28 14.75
C LEU A 309 -17.67 22.30 15.82
N ASN A 310 -18.31 21.82 16.88
CA ASN A 310 -18.76 22.64 17.98
C ASN A 310 -17.61 23.34 18.74
N GLN A 311 -16.40 22.75 18.71
CA GLN A 311 -15.16 23.37 19.21
C GLN A 311 -14.57 24.43 18.26
N GLY A 312 -15.28 24.79 17.17
CA GLY A 312 -14.86 25.82 16.21
C GLY A 312 -13.89 25.30 15.11
N LYS A 313 -13.68 23.98 14.98
CA LYS A 313 -12.85 23.45 13.89
C LYS A 313 -13.62 23.46 12.57
N THR A 314 -12.91 23.74 11.50
CA THR A 314 -13.45 23.59 10.15
C THR A 314 -13.76 22.12 9.84
N LYS A 315 -14.65 21.86 8.87
CA LYS A 315 -14.97 20.49 8.40
C LYS A 315 -13.71 19.68 8.03
N LYS A 316 -12.73 20.31 7.39
CA LYS A 316 -11.46 19.66 7.01
C LYS A 316 -10.60 19.33 8.24
N GLU A 317 -10.55 20.17 9.24
CA GLU A 317 -9.80 19.92 10.48
C GLU A 317 -10.47 18.85 11.33
N ALA A 318 -11.80 18.91 11.50
CA ALA A 318 -12.57 17.89 12.21
C ALA A 318 -12.41 16.51 11.57
N LEU A 319 -12.43 16.42 10.22
CA LEU A 319 -12.14 15.19 9.49
C LEU A 319 -10.72 14.66 9.75
N ARG A 320 -9.70 15.53 9.78
CA ARG A 320 -8.33 15.14 10.12
C ARG A 320 -8.21 14.59 11.53
N CYS A 321 -8.89 15.22 12.49
CA CYS A 321 -8.94 14.73 13.86
C CYS A 321 -9.58 13.34 13.94
N LEU A 322 -10.69 13.12 13.22
CA LEU A 322 -11.34 11.81 13.17
C LEU A 322 -10.46 10.76 12.53
N LYS A 323 -9.80 11.07 11.40
CA LYS A 323 -8.83 10.16 10.74
C LYS A 323 -7.72 9.76 11.71
N ARG A 324 -7.21 10.68 12.52
CA ARG A 324 -6.20 10.37 13.53
C ARG A 324 -6.76 9.43 14.60
N LYS A 325 -7.99 9.67 15.10
CA LYS A 325 -8.63 8.79 16.07
C LYS A 325 -8.83 7.38 15.51
N ILE A 326 -9.25 7.25 14.26
CA ILE A 326 -9.38 5.94 13.58
C ILE A 326 -8.01 5.25 13.45
N SER A 327 -6.98 5.98 13.05
CA SER A 327 -5.60 5.46 13.01
C SER A 327 -5.16 4.90 14.37
N ASP A 328 -5.47 5.60 15.45
CA ASP A 328 -5.12 5.16 16.80
C ASP A 328 -5.89 3.89 17.22
N ARG A 329 -7.16 3.74 16.79
CA ARG A 329 -7.94 2.49 17.00
C ARG A 329 -7.37 1.34 16.18
N ILE A 330 -7.07 1.55 14.89
CA ILE A 330 -6.42 0.51 14.05
C ILE A 330 -5.14 0.03 14.71
N TRP A 331 -4.28 0.93 15.17
CA TRP A 331 -3.05 0.56 15.86
C TRP A 331 -3.33 -0.31 17.09
N THR A 332 -4.34 0.02 17.90
CA THR A 332 -4.71 -0.78 19.08
C THR A 332 -5.13 -2.21 18.70
N HIS A 333 -5.98 -2.37 17.67
CA HIS A 333 -6.38 -3.70 17.17
C HIS A 333 -5.20 -4.51 16.59
N LEU A 334 -4.24 -3.84 15.94
CA LEU A 334 -3.04 -4.50 15.40
C LEU A 334 -2.06 -4.98 16.49
N GLN A 335 -2.00 -4.30 17.64
CA GLN A 335 -1.10 -4.68 18.74
C GLN A 335 -1.69 -5.78 19.65
N HIS A 336 -3.00 -5.95 19.63
CA HIS A 336 -3.72 -6.94 20.43
C HIS A 336 -4.54 -7.85 19.52
N PRO A 337 -3.87 -8.78 18.78
CA PRO A 337 -4.60 -9.80 18.05
C PRO A 337 -5.40 -10.63 19.08
N PRO A 338 -6.58 -11.13 18.72
CA PRO A 338 -7.32 -12.04 19.59
C PRO A 338 -6.44 -13.24 19.93
N THR A 339 -6.44 -13.63 21.19
CA THR A 339 -5.78 -14.83 21.71
C THR A 339 -6.45 -16.09 21.18
#